data_8cbe663610f1d2962225373197263d17
#
_entry.id   8cbe663610f1d2962225373197263d17
#
_cell.length_a   1.000
_cell.length_b   1.000
_cell.length_c   1.000
_cell.angle_alpha   90.00
_cell.angle_beta   90.00
_cell.angle_gamma   90.00
#
_symmetry.space_group_name_H-M   'P 1'
#
loop_
_entity.id
_entity.type
_entity.pdbx_description
1 polymer ?
#
loop_
_entity_poly.entity_id
_entity_poly.type
_entity_poly.pdbx_seq_one_letter_code
_entity_poly.pdbx_strand_id
1 'polypeptide(L)'
;MAASTAFQRTKDKPYAETFRCPGGALCLDFCNSGQSARGPSGTESIAGFSDLVDWLEAAEALTGSQSVRLRQAGAASPRAAAQVWGRAIKLRETLFRVLNAKAERGAIAREDLSYIEAEHARAAPFARLSRAGEGYRWSLDPSAAALDAAMQPLVESAVSLLTSAKIERLRRCGNSTCYWLFIDETKNHSRRWCEMASCGNVVKVRRHREKARSAAH
;
A
#
# COMPACT_ATOMS: atom_id res chain seq x y z
N MET A 1 -24.90 0.48 -2.40
CA MET A 1 -23.74 1.06 -1.69
C MET A 1 -22.98 -0.12 -1.08
N ALA A 2 -21.98 -0.61 -1.76
CA ALA A 2 -21.01 -1.52 -1.20
C ALA A 2 -19.68 -0.78 -1.25
N ALA A 3 -19.35 -0.09 -0.15
CA ALA A 3 -18.04 0.45 0.08
C ALA A 3 -17.03 -0.70 -0.05
N SER A 4 -15.94 -0.43 -0.72
CA SER A 4 -14.76 -1.29 -0.71
C SER A 4 -14.38 -1.54 0.76
N THR A 5 -14.66 -2.74 1.25
CA THR A 5 -14.50 -3.13 2.66
C THR A 5 -13.06 -3.53 3.00
N ALA A 6 -12.12 -3.20 2.15
CA ALA A 6 -10.72 -3.44 2.44
C ALA A 6 -10.18 -2.25 3.22
N PHE A 7 -9.72 -2.47 4.42
CA PHE A 7 -9.10 -1.46 5.29
C PHE A 7 -10.04 -0.50 6.06
N GLN A 8 -11.21 -0.92 6.47
CA GLN A 8 -11.83 -0.26 7.61
C GLN A 8 -11.25 -0.88 8.90
N ARG A 9 -10.54 -0.06 9.69
CA ARG A 9 -10.26 -0.35 11.09
C ARG A 9 -11.62 -0.53 11.79
N THR A 10 -12.04 -1.77 11.97
CA THR A 10 -13.09 -2.05 12.93
C THR A 10 -12.44 -1.93 14.30
N LYS A 11 -12.99 -1.08 15.19
CA LYS A 11 -12.46 -0.81 16.53
C LYS A 11 -12.21 -2.08 17.36
N ASP A 12 -12.75 -3.21 16.94
CA ASP A 12 -12.84 -4.44 17.70
C ASP A 12 -12.06 -5.61 17.06
N LYS A 13 -11.38 -5.41 15.91
CA LYS A 13 -10.59 -6.47 15.27
C LYS A 13 -9.18 -6.03 14.98
N PRO A 14 -8.17 -6.82 15.36
CA PRO A 14 -6.79 -6.54 14.99
C PRO A 14 -6.62 -6.51 13.46
N TYR A 15 -5.69 -5.73 12.94
CA TYR A 15 -5.40 -5.63 11.50
C TYR A 15 -5.16 -6.99 10.85
N ALA A 16 -4.53 -7.93 11.56
CA ALA A 16 -4.24 -9.27 11.06
C ALA A 16 -5.49 -10.03 10.60
N GLU A 17 -6.66 -9.81 11.21
CA GLU A 17 -7.91 -10.47 10.83
C GLU A 17 -8.62 -9.78 9.64
N THR A 18 -8.35 -8.49 9.42
CA THR A 18 -9.04 -7.67 8.42
C THR A 18 -8.12 -7.24 7.26
N PHE A 19 -6.82 -7.50 7.39
CA PHE A 19 -5.81 -7.11 6.43
C PHE A 19 -5.98 -7.86 5.10
N ARG A 20 -5.97 -7.13 4.01
CA ARG A 20 -6.00 -7.69 2.65
C ARG A 20 -4.98 -6.97 1.79
N CYS A 21 -4.12 -7.75 1.13
CA CYS A 21 -3.06 -7.27 0.26
C CYS A 21 -3.30 -7.68 -1.20
N PRO A 22 -4.31 -7.15 -1.89
CA PRO A 22 -4.58 -7.51 -3.27
C PRO A 22 -3.65 -6.86 -4.28
N GLY A 23 -2.78 -5.94 -3.84
CA GLY A 23 -1.88 -5.17 -4.70
C GLY A 23 -0.76 -6.01 -5.31
N GLY A 24 -0.28 -7.03 -4.60
CA GLY A 24 0.85 -7.86 -5.04
C GLY A 24 2.22 -7.27 -4.74
N ALA A 25 2.28 -6.15 -4.03
CA ALA A 25 3.48 -5.55 -3.44
C ALA A 25 3.09 -4.66 -2.26
N LEU A 26 3.92 -4.64 -1.20
CA LEU A 26 3.65 -3.88 0.02
C LEU A 26 3.38 -2.39 -0.26
N CYS A 27 4.16 -1.77 -1.14
CA CYS A 27 3.98 -0.37 -1.52
C CYS A 27 2.62 -0.10 -2.20
N LEU A 28 2.09 -1.06 -2.97
CA LEU A 28 0.76 -0.95 -3.59
C LEU A 28 -0.34 -1.07 -2.55
N ASP A 29 -0.23 -2.01 -1.62
CA ASP A 29 -1.20 -2.16 -0.54
C ASP A 29 -1.17 -0.95 0.40
N PHE A 30 0.00 -0.36 0.61
CA PHE A 30 0.13 0.91 1.31
C PHE A 30 -0.56 2.07 0.55
N CYS A 31 -0.36 2.19 -0.75
CA CYS A 31 -1.12 3.15 -1.59
C CYS A 31 -2.63 2.93 -1.46
N ASN A 32 -3.07 1.67 -1.53
CA ASN A 32 -4.47 1.29 -1.47
C ASN A 32 -5.10 1.53 -0.07
N SER A 33 -4.31 1.68 0.98
CA SER A 33 -4.76 2.10 2.31
C SER A 33 -5.08 3.60 2.39
N GLY A 34 -4.64 4.41 1.43
CA GLY A 34 -4.79 5.87 1.40
C GLY A 34 -6.20 6.33 1.03
N GLN A 35 -6.56 7.51 1.53
CA GLN A 35 -7.87 8.12 1.30
C GLN A 35 -8.08 8.51 -0.17
N SER A 36 -7.06 9.08 -0.81
CA SER A 36 -7.07 9.49 -2.21
C SER A 36 -7.21 8.31 -3.20
N ALA A 37 -6.84 7.12 -2.78
CA ALA A 37 -6.92 5.92 -3.62
C ALA A 37 -8.30 5.24 -3.59
N ARG A 38 -9.21 5.68 -2.73
CA ARG A 38 -10.47 4.96 -2.48
C ARG A 38 -11.73 5.71 -2.87
N GLY A 39 -11.58 6.91 -3.38
CA GLY A 39 -12.73 7.76 -3.74
C GLY A 39 -13.28 8.59 -2.56
N PRO A 40 -14.42 9.29 -2.77
CA PRO A 40 -14.85 10.42 -1.92
C PRO A 40 -15.29 10.04 -0.50
N SER A 41 -15.48 8.78 -0.18
CA SER A 41 -15.95 8.34 1.15
C SER A 41 -14.88 7.63 1.98
N GLY A 42 -13.62 7.65 1.55
CA GLY A 42 -12.54 6.98 2.26
C GLY A 42 -12.15 7.72 3.54
N THR A 43 -12.14 7.02 4.67
CA THR A 43 -11.55 7.50 5.92
C THR A 43 -10.09 7.08 6.01
N GLU A 44 -9.24 7.94 6.61
CA GLU A 44 -7.85 7.58 6.91
C GLU A 44 -7.82 6.46 7.97
N SER A 45 -7.22 5.33 7.61
CA SER A 45 -7.12 4.16 8.50
C SER A 45 -5.83 4.13 9.31
N ILE A 46 -4.80 4.85 8.85
CA ILE A 46 -3.49 4.95 9.52
C ILE A 46 -3.40 6.35 10.13
N ALA A 47 -4.01 6.53 11.32
CA ALA A 47 -4.21 7.84 11.94
C ALA A 47 -3.01 8.33 12.77
N GLY A 48 -1.95 7.52 12.88
CA GLY A 48 -0.74 7.87 13.64
C GLY A 48 0.38 6.86 13.46
N PHE A 49 1.51 7.10 14.12
CA PHE A 49 2.69 6.23 14.02
C PHE A 49 2.42 4.81 14.56
N SER A 50 1.67 4.68 15.66
CA SER A 50 1.29 3.36 16.19
C SER A 50 0.47 2.57 15.16
N ASP A 51 -0.52 3.22 14.52
CA ASP A 51 -1.33 2.58 13.48
C ASP A 51 -0.48 2.17 12.27
N LEU A 52 0.54 2.98 11.90
CA LEU A 52 1.50 2.62 10.85
C LEU A 52 2.29 1.36 11.22
N VAL A 53 2.76 1.25 12.46
CA VAL A 53 3.48 0.06 12.94
C VAL A 53 2.56 -1.16 12.95
N ASP A 54 1.32 -1.01 13.43
CA ASP A 54 0.32 -2.07 13.45
C ASP A 54 -0.02 -2.54 12.03
N TRP A 55 -0.13 -1.60 11.08
CA TRP A 55 -0.35 -1.90 9.68
C TRP A 55 0.82 -2.68 9.06
N LEU A 56 2.06 -2.26 9.33
CA LEU A 56 3.26 -2.93 8.85
C LEU A 56 3.43 -4.34 9.45
N GLU A 57 3.06 -4.54 10.70
CA GLU A 57 3.04 -5.86 11.35
C GLU A 57 1.99 -6.77 10.71
N ALA A 58 0.78 -6.28 10.49
CA ALA A 58 -0.27 -7.03 9.83
C ALA A 58 0.07 -7.36 8.35
N ALA A 59 0.88 -6.52 7.70
CA ALA A 59 1.42 -6.76 6.37
C ALA A 59 2.64 -7.71 6.36
N GLU A 60 3.02 -8.27 7.51
CA GLU A 60 4.21 -9.11 7.68
C GLU A 60 5.53 -8.41 7.26
N ALA A 61 5.51 -7.08 7.21
CA ALA A 61 6.67 -6.25 6.90
C ALA A 61 7.55 -6.00 8.14
N LEU A 62 6.98 -6.16 9.32
CA LEU A 62 7.65 -6.12 10.63
C LEU A 62 7.36 -7.41 11.41
N THR A 63 8.35 -7.87 12.15
CA THR A 63 8.14 -8.91 13.17
C THR A 63 7.51 -8.28 14.42
N GLY A 64 6.83 -9.10 15.25
CA GLY A 64 6.25 -8.62 16.51
C GLY A 64 7.28 -7.94 17.42
N SER A 65 8.54 -8.43 17.45
CA SER A 65 9.60 -7.82 18.24
C SER A 65 10.05 -6.45 17.70
N GLN A 66 10.08 -6.26 16.38
CA GLN A 66 10.35 -4.96 15.76
C GLN A 66 9.21 -3.97 16.05
N SER A 67 7.96 -4.43 15.93
CA SER A 67 6.77 -3.62 16.19
C SER A 67 6.71 -3.14 17.65
N VAL A 68 7.02 -4.01 18.60
CA VAL A 68 7.09 -3.62 20.02
C VAL A 68 8.13 -2.52 20.26
N ARG A 69 9.35 -2.67 19.70
CA ARG A 69 10.40 -1.66 19.85
C ARG A 69 10.02 -0.32 19.22
N LEU A 70 9.46 -0.33 18.01
CA LEU A 70 9.04 0.88 17.33
C LEU A 70 7.90 1.59 18.06
N ARG A 71 6.91 0.85 18.62
CA ARG A 71 5.85 1.43 19.43
C ARG A 71 6.40 2.07 20.72
N GLN A 72 7.36 1.41 21.38
CA GLN A 72 8.02 1.96 22.58
C GLN A 72 8.80 3.24 22.24
N ALA A 73 9.58 3.23 21.16
CA ALA A 73 10.31 4.41 20.69
C ALA A 73 9.35 5.56 20.31
N GLY A 74 8.23 5.24 19.67
CA GLY A 74 7.19 6.21 19.33
C GLY A 74 6.53 6.84 20.57
N ALA A 75 6.23 6.03 21.57
CA ALA A 75 5.68 6.50 22.84
C ALA A 75 6.67 7.39 23.60
N ALA A 76 7.97 7.07 23.55
CA ALA A 76 9.03 7.87 24.18
C ALA A 76 9.29 9.21 23.46
N SER A 77 8.93 9.33 22.17
CA SER A 77 9.20 10.53 21.36
C SER A 77 7.99 10.88 20.46
N PRO A 78 6.83 11.29 21.00
CA PRO A 78 5.59 11.47 20.24
C PRO A 78 5.70 12.47 19.09
N ARG A 79 6.49 13.55 19.29
CA ARG A 79 6.70 14.57 18.24
C ARG A 79 7.49 14.00 17.04
N ALA A 80 8.54 13.25 17.29
CA ALA A 80 9.32 12.59 16.26
C ALA A 80 8.50 11.49 15.56
N ALA A 81 7.72 10.72 16.30
CA ALA A 81 6.80 9.72 15.76
C ALA A 81 5.76 10.34 14.81
N ALA A 82 5.19 11.49 15.18
CA ALA A 82 4.26 12.23 14.32
C ALA A 82 4.93 12.72 13.03
N GLN A 83 6.21 13.14 13.08
CA GLN A 83 6.96 13.53 11.88
C GLN A 83 7.20 12.34 10.94
N VAL A 84 7.58 11.17 11.46
CA VAL A 84 7.78 9.96 10.66
C VAL A 84 6.45 9.52 10.04
N TRP A 85 5.37 9.51 10.81
CA TRP A 85 4.03 9.24 10.30
C TRP A 85 3.64 10.21 9.17
N GLY A 86 3.84 11.50 9.35
CA GLY A 86 3.56 12.50 8.31
C GLY A 86 4.34 12.25 7.02
N ARG A 87 5.60 11.85 7.12
CA ARG A 87 6.43 11.45 5.97
C ARG A 87 5.93 10.17 5.32
N ALA A 88 5.49 9.18 6.11
CA ALA A 88 4.91 7.94 5.58
C ALA A 88 3.64 8.23 4.77
N ILE A 89 2.74 9.07 5.27
CA ILE A 89 1.54 9.48 4.53
C ILE A 89 1.92 10.24 3.25
N LYS A 90 2.88 11.17 3.33
CA LYS A 90 3.37 11.88 2.14
C LYS A 90 3.99 10.90 1.12
N LEU A 91 4.77 9.92 1.56
CA LEU A 91 5.33 8.87 0.70
C LEU A 91 4.23 8.08 0.02
N ARG A 92 3.20 7.68 0.76
CA ARG A 92 2.04 6.95 0.24
C ARG A 92 1.36 7.70 -0.92
N GLU A 93 1.06 8.97 -0.70
CA GLU A 93 0.37 9.79 -1.71
C GLU A 93 1.28 10.07 -2.92
N THR A 94 2.58 10.26 -2.69
CA THR A 94 3.59 10.40 -3.76
C THR A 94 3.69 9.12 -4.59
N LEU A 95 3.81 7.97 -3.95
CA LEU A 95 3.82 6.66 -4.62
C LEU A 95 2.53 6.42 -5.41
N PHE A 96 1.37 6.79 -4.84
CA PHE A 96 0.11 6.66 -5.55
C PHE A 96 0.09 7.50 -6.83
N ARG A 97 0.55 8.76 -6.81
CA ARG A 97 0.64 9.59 -8.03
C ARG A 97 1.55 8.97 -9.08
N VAL A 98 2.76 8.55 -8.69
CA VAL A 98 3.74 7.93 -9.60
C VAL A 98 3.19 6.64 -10.21
N LEU A 99 2.69 5.74 -9.37
CA LEU A 99 2.23 4.43 -9.82
C LEU A 99 0.91 4.51 -10.60
N ASN A 100 0.00 5.43 -10.23
CA ASN A 100 -1.20 5.67 -11.00
C ASN A 100 -0.87 6.28 -12.38
N ALA A 101 0.05 7.26 -12.44
CA ALA A 101 0.52 7.82 -13.71
C ALA A 101 1.16 6.72 -14.59
N LYS A 102 2.00 5.84 -14.03
CA LYS A 102 2.56 4.69 -14.77
C LYS A 102 1.46 3.75 -15.29
N ALA A 103 0.45 3.40 -14.47
CA ALA A 103 -0.65 2.53 -14.86
C ALA A 103 -1.51 3.12 -15.99
N GLU A 104 -1.70 4.44 -15.99
CA GLU A 104 -2.50 5.20 -16.96
C GLU A 104 -1.65 5.75 -18.13
N ARG A 105 -0.35 5.44 -18.18
CA ARG A 105 0.62 5.95 -19.17
C ARG A 105 0.72 7.48 -19.19
N GLY A 106 0.50 8.11 -18.05
CA GLY A 106 0.63 9.55 -17.86
C GLY A 106 2.05 9.99 -17.54
N ALA A 107 2.25 11.30 -17.46
CA ALA A 107 3.53 11.89 -17.07
C ALA A 107 3.78 11.72 -15.55
N ILE A 108 5.03 11.45 -15.20
CA ILE A 108 5.48 11.34 -13.81
C ILE A 108 6.29 12.60 -13.50
N ALA A 109 5.92 13.31 -12.43
CA ALA A 109 6.63 14.50 -11.99
C ALA A 109 8.01 14.15 -11.42
N ARG A 110 9.04 14.91 -11.78
CA ARG A 110 10.42 14.70 -11.29
C ARG A 110 10.51 14.87 -9.77
N GLU A 111 9.73 15.80 -9.22
CA GLU A 111 9.66 16.08 -7.79
C GLU A 111 9.17 14.87 -6.98
N ASP A 112 8.22 14.11 -7.52
CA ASP A 112 7.72 12.90 -6.90
C ASP A 112 8.80 11.81 -6.85
N LEU A 113 9.56 11.64 -7.94
CA LEU A 113 10.69 10.70 -7.96
C LEU A 113 11.79 11.15 -6.99
N SER A 114 12.13 12.43 -6.95
CA SER A 114 13.12 12.97 -6.02
C SER A 114 12.73 12.78 -4.56
N TYR A 115 11.43 12.84 -4.24
CA TYR A 115 10.97 12.56 -2.89
C TYR A 115 11.14 11.08 -2.52
N ILE A 116 10.85 10.16 -3.43
CA ILE A 116 11.07 8.72 -3.23
C ILE A 116 12.56 8.42 -3.05
N GLU A 117 13.42 9.03 -3.88
CA GLU A 117 14.89 8.92 -3.79
C GLU A 117 15.39 9.38 -2.42
N ALA A 118 14.89 10.51 -1.92
CA ALA A 118 15.28 11.06 -0.61
C ALA A 118 14.84 10.15 0.55
N GLU A 119 13.62 9.61 0.50
CA GLU A 119 13.16 8.67 1.53
C GLU A 119 13.93 7.33 1.45
N HIS A 120 14.31 6.87 0.26
CA HIS A 120 15.16 5.69 0.09
C HIS A 120 16.54 5.90 0.72
N ALA A 121 17.18 7.03 0.47
CA ALA A 121 18.47 7.36 1.07
C ALA A 121 18.39 7.41 2.61
N ARG A 122 17.30 7.94 3.19
CA ARG A 122 17.07 7.97 4.64
C ARG A 122 16.83 6.59 5.24
N ALA A 123 16.16 5.70 4.52
CA ALA A 123 15.85 4.35 4.98
C ALA A 123 17.01 3.36 4.84
N ALA A 124 17.97 3.64 3.95
CA ALA A 124 19.10 2.76 3.63
C ALA A 124 19.92 2.32 4.86
N PRO A 125 20.22 3.16 5.88
CA PRO A 125 20.95 2.73 7.07
C PRO A 125 20.27 1.61 7.88
N PHE A 126 18.96 1.44 7.72
CA PHE A 126 18.18 0.43 8.42
C PHE A 126 17.99 -0.87 7.61
N ALA A 127 18.51 -0.90 6.39
CA ALA A 127 18.44 -2.09 5.54
C ALA A 127 19.58 -3.06 5.84
N ARG A 128 19.27 -4.37 5.81
CA ARG A 128 20.25 -5.46 5.91
C ARG A 128 19.97 -6.50 4.84
N LEU A 129 21.03 -7.06 4.29
CA LEU A 129 20.92 -8.17 3.37
C LEU A 129 20.72 -9.45 4.17
N SER A 130 19.56 -10.08 4.01
CA SER A 130 19.15 -11.28 4.73
C SER A 130 18.90 -12.44 3.79
N ARG A 131 19.21 -13.66 4.23
CA ARG A 131 18.93 -14.87 3.46
C ARG A 131 17.43 -15.07 3.26
N ALA A 132 17.02 -15.43 2.05
CA ALA A 132 15.64 -15.71 1.69
C ALA A 132 15.60 -16.91 0.72
N GLY A 133 15.27 -18.09 1.24
CA GLY A 133 15.38 -19.34 0.49
C GLY A 133 16.82 -19.57 0.00
N GLU A 134 16.99 -19.81 -1.30
CA GLU A 134 18.29 -19.99 -1.95
C GLU A 134 19.02 -18.66 -2.23
N GLY A 135 18.36 -17.51 -2.06
CA GLY A 135 18.90 -16.20 -2.38
C GLY A 135 18.97 -15.26 -1.18
N TYR A 136 19.01 -13.96 -1.49
CA TYR A 136 19.07 -12.89 -0.49
C TYR A 136 17.99 -11.84 -0.81
N ARG A 137 17.58 -11.13 0.22
CA ARG A 137 16.70 -9.95 0.10
C ARG A 137 17.12 -8.86 1.06
N TRP A 138 16.81 -7.63 0.72
CA TRP A 138 16.84 -6.54 1.69
C TRP A 138 15.72 -6.69 2.69
N SER A 139 16.01 -6.49 3.94
CA SER A 139 15.06 -6.52 5.06
C SER A 139 15.42 -5.46 6.08
N LEU A 140 14.47 -5.14 6.94
CA LEU A 140 14.74 -4.24 8.07
C LEU A 140 15.74 -4.89 9.03
N ASP A 141 16.74 -4.10 9.48
CA ASP A 141 17.67 -4.50 10.52
C ASP A 141 16.90 -4.98 11.78
N PRO A 142 17.10 -6.23 12.22
CA PRO A 142 16.42 -6.74 13.40
C PRO A 142 16.66 -5.92 14.68
N SER A 143 17.77 -5.21 14.76
CA SER A 143 18.15 -4.37 15.92
C SER A 143 17.66 -2.93 15.81
N ALA A 144 17.13 -2.50 14.65
CA ALA A 144 16.70 -1.12 14.45
C ALA A 144 15.61 -0.71 15.46
N ALA A 145 15.88 0.36 16.18
CA ALA A 145 14.95 0.97 17.14
C ALA A 145 14.61 2.43 16.80
N ALA A 146 15.28 3.01 15.79
CA ALA A 146 14.99 4.35 15.32
C ALA A 146 13.62 4.40 14.64
N LEU A 147 12.86 5.47 14.86
CA LEU A 147 11.50 5.62 14.31
C LEU A 147 11.49 5.57 12.77
N ASP A 148 12.54 6.13 12.13
CA ASP A 148 12.72 6.12 10.67
C ASP A 148 12.85 4.69 10.09
N ALA A 149 13.21 3.72 10.91
CA ALA A 149 13.28 2.31 10.49
C ALA A 149 11.93 1.76 10.01
N ALA A 150 10.80 2.32 10.48
CA ALA A 150 9.47 1.95 10.02
C ALA A 150 9.25 2.28 8.52
N MET A 151 10.03 3.20 7.95
CA MET A 151 9.94 3.58 6.54
C MET A 151 10.63 2.57 5.61
N GLN A 152 11.61 1.81 6.11
CA GLN A 152 12.48 0.96 5.30
C GLN A 152 11.69 -0.06 4.46
N PRO A 153 10.76 -0.87 4.99
CA PRO A 153 10.07 -1.87 4.18
C PRO A 153 9.16 -1.25 3.11
N LEU A 154 8.60 -0.07 3.36
CA LEU A 154 7.76 0.64 2.41
C LEU A 154 8.57 1.15 1.22
N VAL A 155 9.69 1.79 1.51
CA VAL A 155 10.57 2.37 0.49
C VAL A 155 11.26 1.28 -0.31
N GLU A 156 11.73 0.23 0.35
CA GLU A 156 12.35 -0.94 -0.31
C GLU A 156 11.37 -1.60 -1.29
N SER A 157 10.13 -1.84 -0.86
CA SER A 157 9.09 -2.37 -1.73
C SER A 157 8.80 -1.47 -2.93
N ALA A 158 8.79 -0.15 -2.73
CA ALA A 158 8.54 0.82 -3.78
C ALA A 158 9.66 0.84 -4.83
N VAL A 159 10.92 0.93 -4.40
CA VAL A 159 12.08 0.95 -5.28
C VAL A 159 12.22 -0.38 -6.01
N SER A 160 12.06 -1.50 -5.30
CA SER A 160 12.08 -2.84 -5.90
C SER A 160 11.03 -3.00 -6.99
N LEU A 161 9.80 -2.50 -6.80
CA LEU A 161 8.77 -2.52 -7.82
C LEU A 161 9.12 -1.60 -9.00
N LEU A 162 9.48 -0.34 -8.74
CA LEU A 162 9.77 0.68 -9.77
C LEU A 162 10.93 0.29 -10.67
N THR A 163 11.92 -0.46 -10.17
CA THR A 163 13.11 -0.88 -10.91
C THR A 163 13.00 -2.29 -11.51
N SER A 164 11.91 -3.01 -11.25
CA SER A 164 11.70 -4.36 -11.75
C SER A 164 10.84 -4.41 -13.03
N ALA A 165 10.96 -5.49 -13.80
CA ALA A 165 10.06 -5.74 -14.93
C ALA A 165 8.58 -5.92 -14.52
N LYS A 166 8.29 -6.17 -13.24
CA LYS A 166 6.90 -6.28 -12.72
C LYS A 166 6.12 -4.99 -12.89
N ILE A 167 6.79 -3.83 -12.94
CA ILE A 167 6.14 -2.54 -13.12
C ILE A 167 5.31 -2.45 -14.41
N GLU A 168 5.66 -3.21 -15.46
CA GLU A 168 4.91 -3.25 -16.71
C GLU A 168 3.55 -3.97 -16.56
N ARG A 169 3.39 -4.75 -15.50
CA ARG A 169 2.15 -5.45 -15.15
C ARG A 169 1.27 -4.67 -14.17
N LEU A 170 1.67 -3.45 -13.82
CA LEU A 170 0.88 -2.58 -12.96
C LEU A 170 -0.42 -2.19 -13.65
N ARG A 171 -1.52 -2.30 -12.91
CA ARG A 171 -2.87 -1.95 -13.38
C ARG A 171 -3.62 -1.16 -12.31
N ARG A 172 -4.53 -0.31 -12.76
CA ARG A 172 -5.56 0.29 -11.92
C ARG A 172 -6.86 -0.52 -12.03
N CYS A 173 -7.59 -0.60 -10.93
CA CYS A 173 -8.88 -1.31 -10.89
C CYS A 173 -9.87 -0.72 -11.90
N GLY A 174 -10.48 -1.59 -12.72
CA GLY A 174 -11.46 -1.21 -13.73
C GLY A 174 -12.86 -0.88 -13.17
N ASN A 175 -13.05 -0.86 -11.86
CA ASN A 175 -14.24 -0.32 -11.23
C ASN A 175 -14.09 1.19 -11.09
N SER A 176 -14.99 1.98 -11.72
CA SER A 176 -14.93 3.44 -11.77
C SER A 176 -14.98 4.15 -10.42
N THR A 177 -15.38 3.44 -9.35
CA THR A 177 -15.42 3.97 -7.98
C THR A 177 -14.27 3.43 -7.12
N CYS A 178 -13.33 2.69 -7.72
CA CYS A 178 -12.16 2.13 -7.05
C CYS A 178 -10.90 2.57 -7.79
N TYR A 179 -9.96 3.13 -7.06
CA TYR A 179 -8.68 3.61 -7.60
C TYR A 179 -7.49 2.71 -7.21
N TRP A 180 -7.77 1.52 -6.69
CA TRP A 180 -6.73 0.60 -6.23
C TRP A 180 -5.82 0.15 -7.35
N LEU A 181 -4.54 0.06 -7.00
CA LEU A 181 -3.47 -0.41 -7.86
C LEU A 181 -3.12 -1.86 -7.53
N PHE A 182 -2.77 -2.64 -8.53
CA PHE A 182 -2.35 -4.03 -8.36
C PHE A 182 -1.43 -4.50 -9.49
N ILE A 183 -0.64 -5.54 -9.22
CA ILE A 183 0.13 -6.24 -10.25
C ILE A 183 -0.74 -7.35 -10.84
N ASP A 184 -0.84 -7.38 -12.15
CA ASP A 184 -1.52 -8.48 -12.88
C ASP A 184 -0.54 -9.65 -13.05
N GLU A 185 -0.58 -10.59 -12.12
CA GLU A 185 0.22 -11.81 -12.15
C GLU A 185 -0.49 -12.97 -12.87
N THR A 186 -1.65 -12.72 -13.50
CA THR A 186 -2.34 -13.77 -14.26
C THR A 186 -1.55 -14.13 -15.52
N LYS A 187 -1.62 -15.41 -15.92
CA LYS A 187 -0.90 -15.92 -17.10
C LYS A 187 -1.19 -15.12 -18.38
N ASN A 188 -2.43 -14.68 -18.55
CA ASN A 188 -2.89 -14.00 -19.77
C ASN A 188 -2.95 -12.47 -19.60
N HIS A 189 -2.44 -11.91 -18.51
CA HIS A 189 -2.50 -10.46 -18.19
C HIS A 189 -3.92 -9.86 -18.35
N SER A 190 -4.94 -10.60 -17.88
CA SER A 190 -6.34 -10.29 -18.08
C SER A 190 -7.09 -9.84 -16.84
N ARG A 191 -6.41 -9.70 -15.69
CA ARG A 191 -7.02 -9.22 -14.43
C ARG A 191 -7.44 -7.75 -14.59
N ARG A 192 -8.72 -7.49 -14.39
CA ARG A 192 -9.33 -6.16 -14.56
C ARG A 192 -9.68 -5.47 -13.25
N TRP A 193 -9.79 -6.21 -12.15
CA TRP A 193 -10.22 -5.71 -10.85
C TRP A 193 -9.21 -6.07 -9.77
N CYS A 194 -9.05 -5.17 -8.81
CA CYS A 194 -8.18 -5.42 -7.65
C CYS A 194 -8.58 -6.69 -6.88
N GLU A 195 -9.88 -7.02 -6.89
CA GLU A 195 -10.39 -8.27 -6.34
C GLU A 195 -11.70 -8.64 -7.04
N MET A 196 -11.84 -9.92 -7.40
CA MET A 196 -13.04 -10.40 -8.09
C MET A 196 -14.26 -10.44 -7.17
N ALA A 197 -14.06 -10.84 -5.91
CA ALA A 197 -15.12 -10.99 -4.92
C ALA A 197 -15.79 -9.65 -4.53
N SER A 198 -15.05 -8.55 -4.62
CA SER A 198 -15.56 -7.21 -4.34
C SER A 198 -15.83 -6.42 -5.63
N CYS A 199 -14.82 -5.81 -6.20
CA CYS A 199 -14.96 -4.91 -7.36
C CYS A 199 -15.50 -5.62 -8.61
N GLY A 200 -15.09 -6.87 -8.87
CA GLY A 200 -15.58 -7.65 -10.02
C GLY A 200 -17.08 -7.89 -9.92
N ASN A 201 -17.57 -8.32 -8.77
CA ASN A 201 -19.00 -8.60 -8.53
C ASN A 201 -19.83 -7.31 -8.60
N VAL A 202 -19.38 -6.23 -8.01
CA VAL A 202 -20.08 -4.92 -8.07
C VAL A 202 -20.28 -4.47 -9.52
N VAL A 203 -19.23 -4.56 -10.35
CA VAL A 203 -19.31 -4.16 -11.77
C VAL A 203 -20.25 -5.10 -12.55
N LYS A 204 -20.23 -6.41 -12.30
CA LYS A 204 -21.14 -7.36 -12.93
C LYS A 204 -22.60 -7.06 -12.59
N VAL A 205 -22.93 -6.85 -11.32
CA VAL A 205 -24.29 -6.51 -10.88
C VAL A 205 -24.76 -5.19 -11.49
N ARG A 206 -23.91 -4.17 -11.51
CA ARG A 206 -24.26 -2.89 -12.15
C ARG A 206 -24.58 -3.06 -13.63
N ARG A 207 -23.75 -3.75 -14.40
CA ARG A 207 -23.99 -4.03 -15.83
C ARG A 207 -25.27 -4.82 -16.06
N HIS A 208 -25.57 -5.79 -15.20
CA HIS A 208 -26.82 -6.57 -15.30
C HIS A 208 -28.05 -5.68 -15.13
N ARG A 209 -28.04 -4.80 -14.10
CA ARG A 209 -29.12 -3.84 -13.83
C ARG A 209 -29.29 -2.82 -14.98
N GLU A 210 -28.21 -2.33 -15.56
CA GLU A 210 -28.24 -1.43 -16.71
C GLU A 210 -28.90 -2.09 -17.92
N LYS A 211 -28.50 -3.34 -18.25
CA LYS A 211 -29.11 -4.12 -19.33
C LYS A 211 -30.61 -4.38 -19.13
N ALA A 212 -31.01 -4.73 -17.90
CA ALA A 212 -32.43 -4.96 -17.57
C ALA A 212 -33.27 -3.68 -17.73
N ARG A 213 -32.73 -2.51 -17.38
CA ARG A 213 -33.40 -1.21 -17.59
C ARG A 213 -33.50 -0.86 -19.07
N SER A 214 -32.45 -1.07 -19.86
CA SER A 214 -32.47 -0.80 -21.31
C SER A 214 -33.38 -1.74 -22.08
N ALA A 215 -33.70 -2.92 -21.58
CA ALA A 215 -34.62 -3.88 -22.19
C ALA A 215 -36.10 -3.63 -21.81
N ALA A 216 -36.36 -2.74 -20.82
CA ALA A 216 -37.69 -2.37 -20.37
C ALA A 216 -38.23 -1.06 -20.99
N HIS A 217 -37.43 -0.43 -21.86
CA HIS A 217 -37.77 0.73 -22.69
C HIS A 217 -37.72 0.39 -24.17
#